data_15dcc1502179dafcd24de20ad248c678
#
_entry.id   15dcc1502179dafcd24de20ad248c678
#
_cell.length_a   1.000
_cell.length_b   1.000
_cell.length_c   1.000
_cell.angle_alpha   90.00
_cell.angle_beta   90.00
_cell.angle_gamma   90.00
#
_symmetry.space_group_name_H-M   'P 1'
#
loop_
_entity.id
_entity.type
_entity.pdbx_description
1 polymer ?
#
loop_
_entity_poly.entity_id
_entity_poly.type
_entity_poly.pdbx_seq_one_letter_code
_entity_poly.pdbx_strand_id
1 'polypeptide(L)'
;MSVSLCLLLAAGFLVACGVYLVTERTLTRIVIGLGLLGNGINLFLLSQGGAAGTAPILGTAISKMSDPLPQGMILTAIVLSMATTAFGLALAYRSWRLSGHDEVTDDLEDRRLAKQMGDAERFLRLDLDELDKSHGRKRREL
;
A
#
# COMPACT_ATOMS: atom_id res chain seq x y z
N MET A 1 -9.34 30.01 -4.35
CA MET A 1 -9.73 28.73 -5.00
C MET A 1 -8.55 27.96 -5.59
N SER A 2 -7.51 28.60 -6.15
CA SER A 2 -6.36 27.91 -6.79
C SER A 2 -5.45 27.16 -5.80
N VAL A 3 -5.24 27.68 -4.58
CA VAL A 3 -4.35 27.08 -3.58
C VAL A 3 -4.95 25.77 -3.04
N SER A 4 -6.23 25.73 -2.75
CA SER A 4 -6.91 24.51 -2.27
C SER A 4 -6.96 23.42 -3.35
N LEU A 5 -7.13 23.79 -4.63
CA LEU A 5 -7.10 22.83 -5.73
C LEU A 5 -5.69 22.21 -5.89
N CYS A 6 -4.64 23.02 -5.80
CA CYS A 6 -3.26 22.52 -5.89
C CYS A 6 -2.92 21.56 -4.73
N LEU A 7 -3.35 21.90 -3.51
CA LEU A 7 -3.18 21.02 -2.34
C LEU A 7 -3.96 19.70 -2.51
N LEU A 8 -5.17 19.77 -3.05
CA LEU A 8 -5.99 18.58 -3.28
C LEU A 8 -5.38 17.66 -4.35
N LEU A 9 -4.86 18.24 -5.44
CA LEU A 9 -4.16 17.48 -6.47
C LEU A 9 -2.87 16.84 -5.92
N ALA A 10 -2.09 17.59 -5.13
CA ALA A 10 -0.91 17.06 -4.48
C ALA A 10 -1.25 15.94 -3.50
N ALA A 11 -2.30 16.08 -2.69
CA ALA A 11 -2.78 15.05 -1.80
C ALA A 11 -3.19 13.78 -2.57
N GLY A 12 -3.97 13.94 -3.64
CA GLY A 12 -4.38 12.83 -4.49
C GLY A 12 -3.20 12.10 -5.13
N PHE A 13 -2.20 12.83 -5.61
CA PHE A 13 -0.99 12.25 -6.17
C PHE A 13 -0.19 11.46 -5.12
N LEU A 14 0.01 12.01 -3.91
CA LEU A 14 0.70 11.29 -2.83
C LEU A 14 -0.05 10.02 -2.42
N VAL A 15 -1.38 10.10 -2.31
CA VAL A 15 -2.20 8.92 -1.98
C VAL A 15 -2.07 7.86 -3.06
N ALA A 16 -2.17 8.23 -4.34
CA ALA A 16 -2.03 7.30 -5.46
C ALA A 16 -0.66 6.61 -5.47
N CYS A 17 0.42 7.37 -5.32
CA CYS A 17 1.77 6.82 -5.21
C CYS A 17 1.92 5.94 -3.96
N GLY A 18 1.35 6.35 -2.83
CA GLY A 18 1.37 5.58 -1.58
C GLY A 18 0.68 4.23 -1.72
N VAL A 19 -0.53 4.21 -2.30
CA VAL A 19 -1.26 2.96 -2.59
C VAL A 19 -0.45 2.07 -3.52
N TYR A 20 0.12 2.62 -4.58
CA TYR A 20 0.96 1.85 -5.52
C TYR A 20 2.15 1.19 -4.81
N LEU A 21 2.88 1.92 -3.95
CA LEU A 21 4.02 1.36 -3.24
C LEU A 21 3.62 0.32 -2.17
N VAL A 22 2.46 0.48 -1.54
CA VAL A 22 1.97 -0.47 -0.52
C VAL A 22 1.57 -1.82 -1.15
N THR A 23 1.17 -1.83 -2.43
CA THR A 23 0.85 -3.07 -3.15
C THR A 23 2.09 -3.84 -3.65
N GLU A 24 3.27 -3.25 -3.51
CA GLU A 24 4.54 -3.90 -3.84
C GLU A 24 4.94 -4.97 -2.80
N ARG A 25 5.78 -5.92 -3.20
CA ARG A 25 6.21 -7.04 -2.35
C ARG A 25 7.43 -6.75 -1.48
N THR A 26 8.08 -5.60 -1.62
CA THR A 26 9.28 -5.25 -0.85
C THR A 26 8.93 -4.47 0.39
N LEU A 27 9.43 -4.90 1.55
CA LEU A 27 9.15 -4.27 2.85
C LEU A 27 9.50 -2.77 2.86
N THR A 28 10.64 -2.41 2.29
CA THR A 28 11.07 -1.00 2.20
C THR A 28 10.07 -0.17 1.40
N ARG A 29 9.57 -0.67 0.27
CA ARG A 29 8.57 0.05 -0.55
C ARG A 29 7.25 0.19 0.19
N ILE A 30 6.80 -0.85 0.88
CA ILE A 30 5.57 -0.83 1.69
C ILE A 30 5.68 0.26 2.76
N VAL A 31 6.79 0.33 3.48
CA VAL A 31 6.99 1.33 4.55
C VAL A 31 7.03 2.75 4.00
N ILE A 32 7.73 2.98 2.88
CA ILE A 32 7.75 4.28 2.19
C ILE A 32 6.35 4.63 1.68
N GLY A 33 5.65 3.67 1.08
CA GLY A 33 4.29 3.84 0.59
C GLY A 33 3.31 4.26 1.70
N LEU A 34 3.43 3.65 2.87
CA LEU A 34 2.62 4.00 4.04
C LEU A 34 2.89 5.44 4.51
N GLY A 35 4.17 5.88 4.49
CA GLY A 35 4.56 7.25 4.78
C GLY A 35 3.97 8.27 3.77
N LEU A 36 4.02 7.95 2.47
CA LEU A 36 3.43 8.81 1.44
C LEU A 36 1.90 8.92 1.59
N LEU A 37 1.25 7.79 1.89
CA LEU A 37 -0.19 7.73 2.09
C LEU A 37 -0.61 8.58 3.29
N GLY A 38 0.11 8.48 4.41
CA GLY A 38 -0.10 9.31 5.60
C GLY A 38 0.07 10.81 5.31
N ASN A 39 1.11 11.19 4.56
CA ASN A 39 1.32 12.59 4.16
C ASN A 39 0.23 13.09 3.20
N GLY A 40 -0.27 12.28 2.29
CA GLY A 40 -1.39 12.62 1.42
C GLY A 40 -2.68 12.88 2.21
N ILE A 41 -2.98 12.04 3.21
CA ILE A 41 -4.11 12.23 4.13
C ILE A 41 -3.94 13.53 4.95
N ASN A 42 -2.73 13.81 5.43
CA ASN A 42 -2.45 15.05 6.17
C ASN A 42 -2.69 16.30 5.32
N LEU A 43 -2.28 16.30 4.03
CA LEU A 43 -2.58 17.38 3.10
C LEU A 43 -4.08 17.51 2.83
N PHE A 44 -4.79 16.42 2.75
CA PHE A 44 -6.24 16.43 2.61
C PHE A 44 -6.91 17.06 3.84
N LEU A 45 -6.50 16.66 5.06
CA LEU A 45 -6.99 17.27 6.30
C LEU A 45 -6.66 18.76 6.37
N LEU A 46 -5.47 19.17 5.93
CA LEU A 46 -5.09 20.58 5.87
C LEU A 46 -6.01 21.36 4.93
N SER A 47 -6.41 20.77 3.80
CA SER A 47 -7.32 21.43 2.84
C SER A 47 -8.73 21.64 3.40
N GLN A 48 -9.14 20.85 4.40
CA GLN A 48 -10.45 20.98 5.08
C GLN A 48 -10.43 22.03 6.19
N GLY A 49 -9.26 22.51 6.63
CA GLY A 49 -9.10 23.48 7.72
C GLY A 49 -9.62 24.89 7.42
N GLY A 50 -10.34 25.08 6.32
CA GLY A 50 -10.98 26.34 5.97
C GLY A 50 -10.06 27.38 5.31
N ALA A 51 -10.43 28.64 5.37
CA ALA A 51 -9.67 29.75 4.77
C ALA A 51 -8.36 29.98 5.52
N ALA A 52 -7.31 30.29 4.77
CA ALA A 52 -6.05 30.73 5.36
C ALA A 52 -6.27 32.02 6.20
N GLY A 53 -5.90 31.94 7.46
CA GLY A 53 -6.02 33.02 8.42
C GLY A 53 -4.67 33.33 9.08
N THR A 54 -4.72 34.22 10.07
CA THR A 54 -3.56 34.51 10.92
C THR A 54 -3.26 33.35 11.85
N ALA A 55 -2.01 33.26 12.30
CA ALA A 55 -1.60 32.25 13.26
C ALA A 55 -2.47 32.25 14.52
N PRO A 56 -2.86 31.10 15.07
CA PRO A 56 -3.67 30.96 16.26
C PRO A 56 -2.83 31.28 17.52
N ILE A 57 -2.58 32.54 17.79
CA ILE A 57 -1.82 33.04 18.96
C ILE A 57 -2.76 33.82 19.88
N LEU A 58 -2.58 33.62 21.19
CA LEU A 58 -3.32 34.37 22.21
C LEU A 58 -3.19 35.90 21.98
N GLY A 59 -4.32 36.61 21.90
CA GLY A 59 -4.39 38.05 21.62
C GLY A 59 -4.80 38.42 20.19
N THR A 60 -4.90 37.45 19.28
CA THR A 60 -5.44 37.68 17.93
C THR A 60 -6.96 37.53 17.93
N ALA A 61 -7.66 38.31 17.10
CA ALA A 61 -9.12 38.21 16.98
C ALA A 61 -9.51 36.84 16.39
N ILE A 62 -10.36 36.09 17.07
CA ILE A 62 -10.80 34.72 16.71
C ILE A 62 -11.34 34.67 15.28
N SER A 63 -12.01 35.70 14.80
CA SER A 63 -12.57 35.79 13.45
C SER A 63 -11.53 35.83 12.32
N LYS A 64 -10.27 36.11 12.64
CA LYS A 64 -9.16 36.18 11.68
C LYS A 64 -8.18 35.01 11.78
N MET A 65 -8.36 34.14 12.76
CA MET A 65 -7.50 32.98 12.97
C MET A 65 -7.86 31.84 12.00
N SER A 66 -6.85 31.11 11.53
CA SER A 66 -7.05 29.77 10.96
C SER A 66 -7.41 28.79 12.07
N ASP A 67 -8.15 27.74 11.73
CA ASP A 67 -8.54 26.72 12.71
C ASP A 67 -7.28 25.95 13.25
N PRO A 68 -7.02 26.04 14.57
CA PRO A 68 -5.86 25.37 15.17
C PRO A 68 -6.04 23.84 15.29
N LEU A 69 -7.28 23.34 15.25
CA LEU A 69 -7.57 21.93 15.48
C LEU A 69 -6.96 21.01 14.41
N PRO A 70 -7.19 21.24 13.10
CA PRO A 70 -6.55 20.44 12.06
C PRO A 70 -5.03 20.51 12.10
N GLN A 71 -4.46 21.68 12.42
CA GLN A 71 -3.01 21.85 12.50
C GLN A 71 -2.39 21.02 13.62
N GLY A 72 -3.01 21.00 14.80
CA GLY A 72 -2.58 20.17 15.93
C GLY A 72 -2.69 18.67 15.63
N MET A 73 -3.77 18.25 14.99
CA MET A 73 -3.97 16.86 14.58
C MET A 73 -2.91 16.41 13.55
N ILE A 74 -2.62 17.23 12.55
CA ILE A 74 -1.61 16.94 11.53
C ILE A 74 -0.23 16.87 12.15
N LEU A 75 0.12 17.76 13.06
CA LEU A 75 1.41 17.73 13.78
C LEU A 75 1.59 16.40 14.52
N THR A 76 0.57 15.96 15.25
CA THR A 76 0.58 14.67 15.94
C THR A 76 0.71 13.50 14.95
N ALA A 77 -0.03 13.53 13.85
CA ALA A 77 0.03 12.52 12.81
C ALA A 77 1.41 12.43 12.16
N ILE A 78 2.08 13.55 11.90
CA ILE A 78 3.43 13.59 11.34
C ILE A 78 4.45 12.94 12.30
N VAL A 79 4.39 13.28 13.58
CA VAL A 79 5.31 12.71 14.59
C VAL A 79 5.10 11.20 14.72
N LEU A 80 3.84 10.77 14.76
CA LEU A 80 3.51 9.35 14.84
C LEU A 80 3.94 8.58 13.59
N SER A 81 3.66 9.11 12.40
CA SER A 81 4.06 8.48 11.13
C SER A 81 5.58 8.41 10.98
N MET A 82 6.31 9.43 11.42
CA MET A 82 7.77 9.42 11.42
C MET A 82 8.33 8.32 12.33
N ALA A 83 7.80 8.17 13.54
CA ALA A 83 8.21 7.11 14.46
C ALA A 83 7.90 5.72 13.88
N THR A 84 6.71 5.53 13.32
CA THR A 84 6.30 4.26 12.69
C THR A 84 7.15 3.94 11.48
N THR A 85 7.45 4.93 10.63
CA THR A 85 8.32 4.75 9.46
C THR A 85 9.74 4.35 9.87
N ALA A 86 10.32 5.02 10.86
CA ALA A 86 11.64 4.69 11.38
C ALA A 86 11.68 3.24 11.92
N PHE A 87 10.66 2.84 12.68
CA PHE A 87 10.53 1.48 13.17
C PHE A 87 10.37 0.46 12.04
N GLY A 88 9.50 0.74 11.06
CA GLY A 88 9.30 -0.12 9.90
C GLY A 88 10.58 -0.32 9.08
N LEU A 89 11.32 0.76 8.83
CA LEU A 89 12.61 0.68 8.12
C LEU A 89 13.66 -0.11 8.92
N ALA A 90 13.67 0.02 10.24
CA ALA A 90 14.57 -0.78 11.10
C ALA A 90 14.24 -2.28 11.00
N LEU A 91 12.95 -2.64 10.94
CA LEU A 91 12.52 -4.03 10.73
C LEU A 91 12.87 -4.52 9.32
N ALA A 92 12.64 -3.73 8.28
CA ALA A 92 13.01 -4.05 6.90
C ALA A 92 14.53 -4.28 6.78
N TYR A 93 15.35 -3.40 7.38
CA TYR A 93 16.80 -3.55 7.44
C TYR A 93 17.23 -4.83 8.17
N ARG A 94 16.61 -5.14 9.30
CA ARG A 94 16.88 -6.37 10.04
C ARG A 94 16.51 -7.61 9.22
N SER A 95 15.36 -7.60 8.55
CA SER A 95 14.93 -8.67 7.65
C SER A 95 15.95 -8.90 6.53
N TRP A 96 16.35 -7.81 5.86
CA TRP A 96 17.37 -7.86 4.82
C TRP A 96 18.72 -8.43 5.31
N ARG A 97 19.16 -8.04 6.49
CA ARG A 97 20.41 -8.57 7.07
C ARG A 97 20.35 -10.06 7.40
N LEU A 98 19.18 -10.59 7.72
CA LEU A 98 19.01 -12.00 8.10
C LEU A 98 18.74 -12.91 6.89
N SER A 99 17.99 -12.46 5.92
CA SER A 99 17.54 -13.25 4.77
C SER A 99 18.25 -12.91 3.45
N GLY A 100 18.99 -11.79 3.40
CA GLY A 100 19.70 -11.32 2.20
C GLY A 100 18.80 -10.68 1.15
N HIS A 101 17.49 -10.60 1.40
CA HIS A 101 16.48 -10.00 0.51
C HIS A 101 15.44 -9.24 1.31
N ASP A 102 14.84 -8.21 0.69
CA ASP A 102 13.85 -7.32 1.28
C ASP A 102 12.41 -7.66 0.82
N GLU A 103 12.21 -8.89 0.37
CA GLU A 103 10.90 -9.35 -0.09
C GLU A 103 10.12 -9.98 1.07
N VAL A 104 8.80 -9.75 1.06
CA VAL A 104 7.88 -10.48 1.93
C VAL A 104 7.90 -11.94 1.51
N THR A 105 8.36 -12.82 2.40
CA THR A 105 8.44 -14.26 2.14
C THR A 105 7.04 -14.82 1.95
N ASP A 106 6.79 -15.47 0.83
CA ASP A 106 5.54 -16.21 0.61
C ASP A 106 5.39 -17.27 1.72
N ASP A 107 4.18 -17.37 2.26
CA ASP A 107 3.87 -18.32 3.30
C ASP A 107 4.13 -19.76 2.79
N LEU A 108 4.71 -20.60 3.64
CA LEU A 108 4.99 -22.01 3.30
C LEU A 108 3.71 -22.75 2.86
N GLU A 109 2.58 -22.32 3.37
CA GLU A 109 1.26 -22.86 3.03
C GLU A 109 0.83 -22.50 1.61
N ASP A 110 1.04 -21.24 1.19
CA ASP A 110 0.76 -20.80 -0.18
C ASP A 110 1.60 -21.54 -1.21
N ARG A 111 2.88 -21.83 -0.88
CA ARG A 111 3.75 -22.64 -1.73
C ARG A 111 3.30 -24.10 -1.84
N ARG A 112 2.76 -24.66 -0.75
CA ARG A 112 2.19 -26.03 -0.74
C ARG A 112 0.91 -26.09 -1.58
N LEU A 113 0.02 -25.12 -1.40
CA LEU A 113 -1.21 -25.02 -2.18
C LEU A 113 -0.93 -24.83 -3.67
N ALA A 114 -0.01 -23.96 -4.04
CA ALA A 114 0.39 -23.77 -5.44
C ALA A 114 0.96 -25.06 -6.06
N LYS A 115 1.76 -25.82 -5.30
CA LYS A 115 2.24 -27.13 -5.75
C LYS A 115 1.09 -28.13 -5.95
N GLN A 116 0.19 -28.24 -4.98
CA GLN A 116 -0.95 -29.15 -5.06
C GLN A 116 -1.86 -28.82 -6.24
N MET A 117 -2.11 -27.54 -6.49
CA MET A 117 -2.90 -27.09 -7.66
C MET A 117 -2.20 -27.43 -8.98
N GLY A 118 -0.88 -27.22 -9.07
CA GLY A 118 -0.10 -27.56 -10.25
C GLY A 118 -0.05 -29.06 -10.52
N ASP A 119 0.03 -29.86 -9.48
CA ASP A 119 -0.01 -31.34 -9.61
C ASP A 119 -1.43 -31.81 -10.01
N ALA A 120 -2.48 -31.23 -9.44
CA ALA A 120 -3.86 -31.56 -9.82
C ALA A 120 -4.17 -31.22 -11.29
N GLU A 121 -3.73 -30.05 -11.77
CA GLU A 121 -3.85 -29.69 -13.19
C GLU A 121 -3.09 -30.64 -14.12
N ARG A 122 -1.91 -31.09 -13.71
CA ARG A 122 -1.14 -32.08 -14.46
C ARG A 122 -1.88 -33.41 -14.57
N PHE A 123 -2.42 -33.92 -13.46
CA PHE A 123 -3.21 -35.15 -13.47
C PHE A 123 -4.43 -35.04 -14.37
N LEU A 124 -5.14 -33.91 -14.29
CA LEU A 124 -6.31 -33.66 -15.12
C LEU A 124 -5.98 -33.64 -16.63
N ARG A 125 -4.87 -33.02 -17.01
CA ARG A 125 -4.39 -33.00 -18.40
C ARG A 125 -4.00 -34.40 -18.92
N LEU A 126 -3.35 -35.19 -18.08
CA LEU A 126 -2.97 -36.57 -18.46
C LEU A 126 -4.20 -37.46 -18.67
N ASP A 127 -5.20 -37.33 -17.81
CA ASP A 127 -6.46 -38.06 -17.90
C ASP A 127 -7.24 -37.69 -19.18
N LEU A 128 -7.29 -36.40 -19.50
CA LEU A 128 -7.92 -35.92 -20.75
C LEU A 128 -7.19 -36.41 -22.00
N ASP A 129 -5.84 -36.47 -21.99
CA ASP A 129 -5.04 -36.98 -23.08
C ASP A 129 -5.25 -38.48 -23.28
N GLU A 130 -5.39 -39.24 -22.20
CA GLU A 130 -5.68 -40.70 -22.28
C GLU A 130 -7.09 -40.95 -22.83
N LEU A 131 -8.08 -40.15 -22.39
CA LEU A 131 -9.44 -40.23 -22.89
C LEU A 131 -9.51 -39.90 -24.39
N ASP A 132 -8.81 -38.89 -24.85
CA ASP A 132 -8.77 -38.52 -26.28
C ASP A 132 -8.11 -39.61 -27.13
N LYS A 133 -7.00 -40.20 -26.66
CA LYS A 133 -6.35 -41.34 -27.31
C LYS A 133 -7.26 -42.56 -27.37
N SER A 134 -8.01 -42.82 -26.31
CA SER A 134 -8.96 -43.98 -26.27
C SER A 134 -10.12 -43.81 -27.26
N HIS A 135 -10.67 -42.61 -27.38
CA HIS A 135 -11.72 -42.25 -28.34
C HIS A 135 -11.21 -42.24 -29.78
N GLY A 136 -9.99 -41.77 -30.02
CA GLY A 136 -9.33 -41.80 -31.32
C GLY A 136 -9.02 -43.25 -31.82
N ARG A 137 -8.71 -44.17 -30.92
CA ARG A 137 -8.52 -45.59 -31.25
C ARG A 137 -9.83 -46.28 -31.65
N LYS A 138 -10.91 -46.04 -30.88
CA LYS A 138 -12.26 -46.60 -31.20
C LYS A 138 -12.81 -46.11 -32.55
N ARG A 139 -12.49 -44.88 -32.98
CA ARG A 139 -12.90 -44.37 -34.30
C ARG A 139 -12.14 -45.01 -35.48
N ARG A 140 -10.98 -45.60 -35.27
CA ARG A 140 -10.20 -46.27 -36.34
C ARG A 140 -10.54 -47.73 -36.53
N GLU A 141 -11.27 -48.32 -35.57
CA GLU A 141 -11.67 -49.72 -35.58
C GLU A 141 -13.10 -49.94 -36.12
N LEU A 142 -13.83 -48.83 -36.44
CA LEU A 142 -15.13 -48.82 -37.12
C LEU A 142 -14.98 -48.41 -38.60
#